data_5b64a5ea8096ab1fea0e6ae52019b81e
#
_entry.id   5b64a5ea8096ab1fea0e6ae52019b81e
#
_cell.length_a   1.000
_cell.length_b   1.000
_cell.length_c   1.000
_cell.angle_alpha   90.00
_cell.angle_beta   90.00
_cell.angle_gamma   90.00
#
_symmetry.space_group_name_H-M   'P 1'
#
loop_
_entity.id
_entity.type
_entity.pdbx_description
1 polymer ?
#
loop_
_entity_poly.entity_id
_entity_poly.type
_entity_poly.pdbx_seq_one_letter_code
_entity_poly.pdbx_strand_id
1 'polypeptide(L)'
;MDNNALLLLVGSRKAPKGIGKAGQQGFGVGVYGGDPSDLTAMGLAPMQGCKNPASKNYGNYQHTNGSIMCCVPAFCYRLGNSNAPSYSRDGANALEIRDASEFPQFKHNKSFSDGDADFGDGWILHRAFIDGGKMKNCFFMDKYLCSNNGSNQAASIKNADWLMCLDSSSSYTTKTMGGDGCGYDAITFSRARGDHYSLTTVYQWSAMAMLSLAHGQGASSTSYCAWYDSAHTTNFPKGATNSDGTDYNDSSIKYNAHSYGSDFAKTGSSNNAEKVSHNGQLCGIMDVAGMCNQWCIGATNKSSATVGLMKLSVSAHDFTKDNRVDDSLHETFNTGFGDGNKNFSGLRNGKSGTANWASCGVIPTSTSANSLFGNDEYSEYFTSDIGLKMGSGSGWEENAGVFCRSFSGGVGTWYGSYYSFGFRASGYAP
;
A
#
# COMPACT_ATOMS: atom_id res chain seq x y z
N MET A 1 -20.63 28.28 -40.77
CA MET A 1 -20.82 28.22 -39.33
C MET A 1 -19.61 27.50 -38.77
N ASP A 2 -18.77 28.26 -38.06
CA ASP A 2 -17.43 27.84 -37.66
C ASP A 2 -17.43 26.74 -36.64
N ASN A 3 -16.80 25.61 -36.96
CA ASN A 3 -16.57 24.49 -36.06
C ASN A 3 -15.52 24.75 -34.95
N ASN A 4 -15.03 25.99 -34.84
CA ASN A 4 -14.04 26.42 -33.84
C ASN A 4 -14.66 26.94 -32.53
N ALA A 5 -15.97 27.14 -32.46
CA ALA A 5 -16.61 27.67 -31.25
C ALA A 5 -16.93 26.61 -30.19
N LEU A 6 -16.88 25.29 -30.55
CA LEU A 6 -17.19 24.20 -29.62
C LEU A 6 -16.00 23.71 -28.80
N LEU A 7 -14.77 24.11 -29.19
CA LEU A 7 -13.54 23.69 -28.49
C LEU A 7 -13.16 24.59 -27.32
N LEU A 8 -13.81 25.75 -27.17
CA LEU A 8 -13.49 26.73 -26.12
C LEU A 8 -14.35 26.64 -24.84
N LEU A 9 -15.29 25.69 -24.79
CA LEU A 9 -16.16 25.49 -23.61
C LEU A 9 -15.77 24.25 -22.77
N VAL A 10 -14.73 23.51 -23.15
CA VAL A 10 -14.05 22.62 -22.21
C VAL A 10 -13.08 23.49 -21.41
N GLY A 11 -13.68 24.32 -20.56
CA GLY A 11 -12.92 25.11 -19.59
C GLY A 11 -11.91 24.19 -18.94
N SER A 12 -10.65 24.65 -18.85
CA SER A 12 -9.56 24.02 -18.15
C SER A 12 -10.01 23.72 -16.71
N ARG A 13 -10.70 22.60 -16.50
CA ARG A 13 -10.90 22.08 -15.16
C ARG A 13 -9.49 21.81 -14.65
N LYS A 14 -9.02 22.66 -13.71
CA LYS A 14 -7.79 22.38 -12.96
C LYS A 14 -7.89 20.93 -12.53
N ALA A 15 -6.88 20.12 -12.85
CA ALA A 15 -6.82 18.75 -12.37
C ALA A 15 -7.11 18.76 -10.87
N PRO A 16 -8.01 17.90 -10.37
CA PRO A 16 -8.27 17.85 -8.94
C PRO A 16 -6.94 17.65 -8.24
N LYS A 17 -6.60 18.55 -7.33
CA LYS A 17 -5.44 18.41 -6.46
C LYS A 17 -5.85 17.53 -5.29
N GLY A 18 -4.94 16.65 -4.86
CA GLY A 18 -5.07 15.87 -3.63
C GLY A 18 -5.72 14.49 -3.80
N ILE A 19 -6.12 13.93 -2.66
CA ILE A 19 -6.54 12.51 -2.54
C ILE A 19 -7.91 12.20 -3.16
N GLY A 20 -8.70 13.21 -3.47
CA GLY A 20 -10.07 13.04 -3.95
C GLY A 20 -11.09 12.72 -2.83
N LYS A 21 -12.32 12.39 -3.23
CA LYS A 21 -13.42 12.05 -2.31
C LYS A 21 -13.73 10.55 -2.38
N ALA A 22 -13.84 9.90 -1.23
CA ALA A 22 -14.21 8.49 -1.13
C ALA A 22 -15.51 8.19 -1.90
N GLY A 23 -15.55 7.06 -2.61
CA GLY A 23 -16.66 6.67 -3.47
C GLY A 23 -16.73 7.39 -4.82
N GLN A 24 -15.78 8.28 -5.13
CA GLN A 24 -15.76 9.07 -6.37
C GLN A 24 -14.57 8.74 -7.27
N GLN A 25 -14.64 9.23 -8.50
CA GLN A 25 -13.62 9.04 -9.53
C GLN A 25 -12.26 9.62 -9.09
N GLY A 26 -11.19 8.83 -9.26
CA GLY A 26 -9.82 9.22 -8.98
C GLY A 26 -9.45 9.23 -7.49
N PHE A 27 -10.32 8.80 -6.58
CA PHE A 27 -9.99 8.70 -5.17
C PHE A 27 -8.80 7.77 -4.92
N GLY A 28 -7.95 8.12 -3.96
CA GLY A 28 -6.81 7.31 -3.52
C GLY A 28 -5.54 7.46 -4.36
N VAL A 29 -5.60 8.19 -5.46
CA VAL A 29 -4.45 8.61 -6.28
C VAL A 29 -4.61 10.06 -6.70
N GLY A 30 -3.51 10.72 -7.09
CA GLY A 30 -3.58 12.12 -7.49
C GLY A 30 -2.37 12.61 -8.24
N VAL A 31 -2.45 13.85 -8.70
CA VAL A 31 -1.35 14.50 -9.41
C VAL A 31 -0.37 15.08 -8.41
N TYR A 32 0.94 14.83 -8.62
CA TYR A 32 2.00 15.44 -7.82
C TYR A 32 1.86 16.96 -7.82
N GLY A 33 1.77 17.54 -6.63
CA GLY A 33 1.52 18.97 -6.45
C GLY A 33 2.75 19.80 -6.06
N GLY A 34 3.95 19.16 -5.99
CA GLY A 34 5.21 19.83 -5.67
C GLY A 34 5.94 20.40 -6.89
N ASP A 35 7.22 20.67 -6.74
CA ASP A 35 8.07 21.18 -7.82
C ASP A 35 8.29 20.09 -8.89
N PRO A 36 8.09 20.37 -10.18
CA PRO A 36 8.38 19.41 -11.25
C PRO A 36 9.84 18.92 -11.29
N SER A 37 10.79 19.68 -10.76
CA SER A 37 12.19 19.26 -10.66
C SER A 37 12.39 18.06 -9.73
N ASP A 38 11.52 17.90 -8.72
CA ASP A 38 11.54 16.74 -7.83
C ASP A 38 11.27 15.44 -8.61
N LEU A 39 10.30 15.47 -9.55
CA LEU A 39 10.02 14.33 -10.41
C LEU A 39 11.23 13.96 -11.26
N THR A 40 11.92 14.98 -11.79
CA THR A 40 13.16 14.77 -12.56
C THR A 40 14.26 14.13 -11.71
N ALA A 41 14.46 14.62 -10.46
CA ALA A 41 15.39 14.04 -9.51
C ALA A 41 15.08 12.57 -9.18
N MET A 42 13.78 12.22 -9.13
CA MET A 42 13.31 10.86 -8.95
C MET A 42 13.34 10.02 -10.25
N GLY A 43 13.69 10.56 -11.40
CA GLY A 43 13.59 9.86 -12.69
C GLY A 43 12.15 9.56 -13.12
N LEU A 44 11.16 10.31 -12.64
CA LEU A 44 9.73 10.14 -12.92
C LEU A 44 9.23 11.13 -13.97
N ALA A 45 8.38 10.64 -14.87
CA ALA A 45 7.63 11.45 -15.81
C ALA A 45 6.13 11.13 -15.73
N PRO A 46 5.23 12.14 -15.79
CA PRO A 46 3.80 11.89 -15.79
C PRO A 46 3.38 11.12 -17.06
N MET A 47 2.58 10.07 -16.90
CA MET A 47 2.03 9.31 -18.02
C MET A 47 0.96 10.12 -18.75
N GLN A 48 0.74 9.82 -20.04
CA GLN A 48 -0.37 10.41 -20.79
C GLN A 48 -1.69 10.18 -20.05
N GLY A 49 -2.44 11.25 -19.79
CA GLY A 49 -3.68 11.22 -19.01
C GLY A 49 -3.49 11.32 -17.50
N CYS A 50 -2.27 11.47 -16.98
CA CYS A 50 -1.97 11.59 -15.55
C CYS A 50 -2.80 12.69 -14.84
N LYS A 51 -3.16 13.75 -15.53
CA LYS A 51 -3.95 14.89 -14.97
C LYS A 51 -5.46 14.75 -15.16
N ASN A 52 -5.94 13.71 -15.82
CA ASN A 52 -7.37 13.51 -16.08
C ASN A 52 -7.93 12.41 -15.15
N PRO A 53 -8.82 12.73 -14.20
CA PRO A 53 -9.40 11.75 -13.28
C PRO A 53 -10.14 10.58 -13.95
N ALA A 54 -10.64 10.78 -15.18
CA ALA A 54 -11.28 9.72 -15.97
C ALA A 54 -10.27 8.80 -16.70
N SER A 55 -8.98 9.12 -16.65
CA SER A 55 -7.95 8.32 -17.29
C SER A 55 -7.54 7.14 -16.41
N LYS A 56 -7.30 5.98 -17.05
CA LYS A 56 -6.65 4.83 -16.41
C LYS A 56 -5.24 5.12 -15.87
N ASN A 57 -4.65 6.23 -16.29
CA ASN A 57 -3.33 6.69 -15.87
C ASN A 57 -3.40 7.91 -14.95
N TYR A 58 -4.57 8.28 -14.42
CA TYR A 58 -4.68 9.38 -13.47
C TYR A 58 -3.75 9.16 -12.28
N GLY A 59 -2.93 10.16 -11.94
CA GLY A 59 -1.93 10.05 -10.85
C GLY A 59 -0.81 9.03 -11.10
N ASN A 60 -0.64 8.51 -12.33
CA ASN A 60 0.39 7.54 -12.64
C ASN A 60 1.59 8.19 -13.34
N TYR A 61 2.78 7.71 -12.96
CA TYR A 61 4.08 8.19 -13.42
C TYR A 61 4.92 7.01 -13.91
N GLN A 62 5.77 7.26 -14.87
CA GLN A 62 6.72 6.26 -15.36
C GLN A 62 8.14 6.65 -14.94
N HIS A 63 8.82 5.71 -14.29
CA HIS A 63 10.23 5.82 -13.96
C HIS A 63 11.12 5.43 -15.15
N THR A 64 12.34 5.97 -15.21
CA THR A 64 13.31 5.72 -16.30
C THR A 64 13.66 4.25 -16.52
N ASN A 65 13.54 3.38 -15.49
CA ASN A 65 13.71 1.93 -15.63
C ASN A 65 12.48 1.18 -16.15
N GLY A 66 11.40 1.90 -16.52
CA GLY A 66 10.14 1.35 -17.01
C GLY A 66 9.06 1.10 -15.98
N SER A 67 9.34 1.31 -14.68
CA SER A 67 8.34 1.13 -13.61
C SER A 67 7.18 2.09 -13.78
N ILE A 68 5.95 1.60 -13.56
CA ILE A 68 4.76 2.44 -13.41
C ILE A 68 4.48 2.60 -11.92
N MET A 69 4.39 3.85 -11.47
CA MET A 69 4.14 4.21 -10.08
C MET A 69 2.90 5.08 -9.92
N CYS A 70 2.14 4.88 -8.85
CA CYS A 70 1.01 5.69 -8.48
C CYS A 70 1.45 6.74 -7.45
N CYS A 71 1.09 7.99 -7.67
CA CYS A 71 1.21 9.06 -6.67
C CYS A 71 0.01 8.97 -5.72
N VAL A 72 0.27 8.82 -4.43
CA VAL A 72 -0.72 8.84 -3.35
C VAL A 72 -0.55 10.14 -2.57
N PRO A 73 -1.44 11.12 -2.74
CA PRO A 73 -1.38 12.40 -2.02
C PRO A 73 -1.56 12.25 -0.52
N ALA A 74 -0.94 13.16 0.23
CA ALA A 74 -1.06 13.18 1.68
C ALA A 74 -2.51 13.40 2.12
N PHE A 75 -2.93 12.63 3.12
CA PHE A 75 -4.25 12.75 3.68
C PHE A 75 -4.24 12.71 5.22
N CYS A 76 -5.23 13.37 5.78
CA CYS A 76 -5.65 13.18 7.16
C CYS A 76 -6.84 12.22 7.20
N TYR A 77 -6.94 11.47 8.28
CA TYR A 77 -8.05 10.56 8.53
C TYR A 77 -8.70 10.86 9.88
N ARG A 78 -9.95 10.44 10.03
CA ARG A 78 -10.70 10.48 11.28
C ARG A 78 -11.52 9.22 11.42
N LEU A 79 -11.47 8.59 12.61
CA LEU A 79 -12.15 7.34 12.92
C LEU A 79 -13.31 7.55 13.90
N GLY A 80 -14.41 6.81 13.69
CA GLY A 80 -15.50 6.69 14.64
C GLY A 80 -16.25 7.99 14.92
N ASN A 81 -16.21 8.95 14.01
CA ASN A 81 -16.98 10.18 14.13
C ASN A 81 -18.48 9.89 13.89
N SER A 82 -19.32 10.20 14.89
CA SER A 82 -20.76 9.94 14.83
C SER A 82 -21.49 10.70 13.70
N ASN A 83 -20.88 11.75 13.16
CA ASN A 83 -21.42 12.49 12.01
C ASN A 83 -20.93 11.95 10.65
N ALA A 84 -20.05 10.93 10.63
CA ALA A 84 -19.62 10.32 9.40
C ALA A 84 -20.78 9.59 8.70
N PRO A 85 -20.94 9.71 7.37
CA PRO A 85 -22.04 9.06 6.64
C PRO A 85 -22.12 7.54 6.85
N SER A 86 -21.00 6.89 7.08
CA SER A 86 -20.91 5.44 7.30
C SER A 86 -21.07 5.03 8.78
N TYR A 87 -21.17 5.97 9.72
CA TYR A 87 -21.13 5.66 11.16
C TYR A 87 -22.25 4.74 11.63
N SER A 88 -23.47 4.93 11.11
CA SER A 88 -24.62 4.08 11.49
C SER A 88 -24.40 2.60 11.13
N ARG A 89 -23.58 2.31 10.13
CA ARG A 89 -23.22 0.95 9.70
C ARG A 89 -21.92 0.46 10.34
N ASP A 90 -20.89 1.29 10.34
CA ASP A 90 -19.51 0.90 10.62
C ASP A 90 -19.03 1.30 12.03
N GLY A 91 -19.82 2.11 12.76
CA GLY A 91 -19.55 2.49 14.14
C GLY A 91 -18.16 3.10 14.34
N ALA A 92 -17.40 2.55 15.26
CA ALA A 92 -16.02 3.00 15.57
C ALA A 92 -15.04 2.84 14.39
N ASN A 93 -15.37 2.02 13.37
CA ASN A 93 -14.58 1.83 12.15
C ASN A 93 -15.03 2.73 11.00
N ALA A 94 -16.00 3.64 11.21
CA ALA A 94 -16.34 4.66 10.22
C ALA A 94 -15.13 5.54 9.95
N LEU A 95 -14.66 5.55 8.70
CA LEU A 95 -13.41 6.18 8.30
C LEU A 95 -13.67 7.34 7.34
N GLU A 96 -13.27 8.52 7.74
CA GLU A 96 -13.29 9.72 6.91
C GLU A 96 -11.87 10.05 6.45
N ILE A 97 -11.73 10.47 5.19
CA ILE A 97 -10.46 10.88 4.58
C ILE A 97 -10.63 12.31 4.05
N ARG A 98 -9.64 13.16 4.33
CA ARG A 98 -9.52 14.52 3.76
C ARG A 98 -8.11 14.76 3.27
N ASP A 99 -7.99 15.57 2.22
CA ASP A 99 -6.70 16.02 1.73
C ASP A 99 -5.93 16.77 2.81
N ALA A 100 -4.66 16.40 3.03
CA ALA A 100 -3.86 17.06 4.06
C ALA A 100 -3.64 18.55 3.75
N SER A 101 -3.63 18.94 2.48
CA SER A 101 -3.48 20.35 2.08
C SER A 101 -4.67 21.26 2.47
N GLU A 102 -5.80 20.69 2.89
CA GLU A 102 -6.92 21.44 3.44
C GLU A 102 -6.68 21.94 4.87
N PHE A 103 -5.64 21.43 5.52
CA PHE A 103 -5.28 21.78 6.90
C PHE A 103 -4.11 22.78 6.92
N PRO A 104 -4.24 23.95 7.57
CA PRO A 104 -3.20 24.98 7.61
C PRO A 104 -1.88 24.50 8.23
N GLN A 105 -1.96 23.50 9.10
CA GLN A 105 -0.80 22.89 9.79
C GLN A 105 0.08 22.09 8.84
N PHE A 106 -0.49 21.54 7.75
CA PHE A 106 0.22 20.74 6.79
C PHE A 106 1.09 21.59 5.87
N LYS A 107 2.37 21.34 5.84
CA LYS A 107 3.31 21.96 4.89
C LYS A 107 4.38 20.95 4.50
N HIS A 108 4.59 20.78 3.21
CA HIS A 108 5.65 19.93 2.67
C HIS A 108 7.02 20.30 3.28
N ASN A 109 7.79 19.29 3.64
CA ASN A 109 9.10 19.39 4.27
C ASN A 109 9.15 20.14 5.62
N LYS A 110 8.01 20.51 6.21
CA LYS A 110 7.97 20.98 7.60
C LYS A 110 8.43 19.85 8.52
N SER A 111 9.30 20.19 9.46
CA SER A 111 9.69 19.27 10.55
C SER A 111 8.45 18.87 11.34
N PHE A 112 8.43 17.61 11.75
CA PHE A 112 7.31 16.99 12.41
C PHE A 112 7.73 16.35 13.73
N SER A 113 6.95 16.54 14.76
CA SER A 113 7.07 15.85 16.04
C SER A 113 5.75 15.12 16.35
N ASP A 114 5.77 14.18 17.28
CA ASP A 114 4.61 13.34 17.61
C ASP A 114 3.35 14.16 17.95
N GLY A 115 3.51 15.26 18.67
CA GLY A 115 2.40 16.16 19.00
C GLY A 115 1.75 16.87 17.81
N ASP A 116 2.43 16.94 16.68
CA ASP A 116 1.92 17.57 15.46
C ASP A 116 0.94 16.66 14.68
N ALA A 117 0.71 15.42 15.10
CA ALA A 117 -0.18 14.48 14.41
C ALA A 117 -1.64 14.92 14.46
N ASP A 118 -2.06 15.61 15.53
CA ASP A 118 -3.44 16.09 15.74
C ASP A 118 -3.71 17.38 14.99
N PHE A 119 -4.53 17.31 13.95
CA PHE A 119 -4.92 18.45 13.14
C PHE A 119 -6.25 19.10 13.59
N GLY A 120 -6.76 18.71 14.76
CA GLY A 120 -8.01 19.19 15.33
C GLY A 120 -9.24 18.38 14.92
N ASP A 121 -10.30 18.44 15.72
CA ASP A 121 -11.57 17.74 15.50
C ASP A 121 -11.44 16.24 15.24
N GLY A 122 -10.40 15.60 15.79
CA GLY A 122 -10.11 14.19 15.60
C GLY A 122 -9.41 13.85 14.27
N TRP A 123 -9.05 14.85 13.46
CA TRP A 123 -8.26 14.63 12.24
C TRP A 123 -6.79 14.41 12.56
N ILE A 124 -6.23 13.38 11.96
CA ILE A 124 -4.85 12.93 12.17
C ILE A 124 -4.18 12.77 10.81
N LEU A 125 -2.98 13.36 10.63
CA LEU A 125 -2.15 13.11 9.45
C LEU A 125 -1.72 11.64 9.44
N HIS A 126 -1.93 10.92 8.35
CA HIS A 126 -1.51 9.52 8.28
C HIS A 126 0.02 9.39 8.33
N ARG A 127 0.53 8.43 9.13
CA ARG A 127 1.97 8.21 9.37
C ARG A 127 2.79 8.00 8.08
N ALA A 128 2.19 7.47 7.02
CA ALA A 128 2.85 7.30 5.72
C ALA A 128 3.35 8.60 5.08
N PHE A 129 2.93 9.75 5.56
CA PHE A 129 3.36 11.06 5.03
C PHE A 129 4.39 11.76 5.91
N ILE A 130 5.08 10.99 6.74
CA ILE A 130 6.24 11.45 7.51
C ILE A 130 7.43 10.56 7.12
N ASP A 131 8.48 11.19 6.64
CA ASP A 131 9.72 10.53 6.28
C ASP A 131 10.92 11.37 6.73
N GLY A 132 11.87 10.78 7.45
CA GLY A 132 13.02 11.48 8.00
C GLY A 132 12.62 12.66 8.91
N GLY A 133 11.54 12.54 9.69
CA GLY A 133 11.03 13.60 10.56
C GLY A 133 10.40 14.79 9.83
N LYS A 134 10.02 14.66 8.57
CA LYS A 134 9.43 15.74 7.76
C LYS A 134 8.12 15.30 7.12
N MET A 135 7.15 16.24 7.03
CA MET A 135 5.91 16.05 6.30
C MET A 135 6.18 15.94 4.79
N LYS A 136 5.59 14.95 4.14
CA LYS A 136 5.67 14.75 2.69
C LYS A 136 4.28 14.93 2.05
N ASN A 137 4.20 15.63 0.94
CA ASN A 137 2.93 15.90 0.24
C ASN A 137 2.36 14.69 -0.52
N CYS A 138 3.17 13.68 -0.76
CA CYS A 138 2.77 12.39 -1.30
C CYS A 138 3.86 11.35 -1.09
N PHE A 139 3.53 10.10 -1.37
CA PHE A 139 4.51 9.08 -1.75
C PHE A 139 4.15 8.50 -3.12
N PHE A 140 5.14 7.92 -3.79
CA PHE A 140 4.97 7.12 -4.98
C PHE A 140 5.09 5.64 -4.60
N MET A 141 4.21 4.80 -5.11
CA MET A 141 4.26 3.34 -4.90
C MET A 141 4.10 2.63 -6.24
N ASP A 142 4.84 1.56 -6.42
CA ASP A 142 4.73 0.69 -7.58
C ASP A 142 3.28 0.25 -7.80
N LYS A 143 2.79 0.46 -9.04
CA LYS A 143 1.44 0.05 -9.43
C LYS A 143 1.26 -1.46 -9.44
N TYR A 144 2.29 -2.18 -9.86
CA TYR A 144 2.38 -3.63 -9.94
C TYR A 144 3.50 -4.15 -9.05
N LEU A 145 3.50 -5.45 -8.76
CA LEU A 145 4.66 -6.10 -8.14
C LEU A 145 5.91 -5.91 -9.00
N CYS A 146 7.06 -5.82 -8.36
CA CYS A 146 8.33 -5.73 -9.06
C CYS A 146 8.59 -6.97 -9.91
N SER A 147 8.96 -6.74 -11.16
CA SER A 147 9.35 -7.75 -12.16
C SER A 147 10.74 -7.38 -12.70
N ASN A 148 11.42 -8.29 -13.39
CA ASN A 148 12.67 -7.97 -14.08
C ASN A 148 12.37 -7.22 -15.37
N ASN A 149 12.94 -6.03 -15.58
CA ASN A 149 12.75 -5.22 -16.79
C ASN A 149 13.56 -5.69 -18.02
N GLY A 150 14.23 -6.82 -17.93
CA GLY A 150 15.11 -7.33 -18.99
C GLY A 150 16.54 -6.76 -18.95
N SER A 151 16.78 -5.70 -18.18
CA SER A 151 18.10 -5.10 -17.94
C SER A 151 18.61 -5.39 -16.53
N ASN A 152 18.10 -6.44 -15.91
CA ASN A 152 18.46 -6.90 -14.56
C ASN A 152 18.14 -5.87 -13.45
N GLN A 153 17.02 -5.15 -13.60
CA GLN A 153 16.52 -4.19 -12.62
C GLN A 153 15.09 -4.53 -12.24
N ALA A 154 14.75 -4.35 -10.96
CA ALA A 154 13.39 -4.50 -10.47
C ALA A 154 12.52 -3.33 -10.93
N ALA A 155 11.45 -3.62 -11.64
CA ALA A 155 10.52 -2.63 -12.20
C ALA A 155 9.06 -3.07 -12.09
N SER A 156 8.17 -2.11 -11.88
CA SER A 156 6.72 -2.31 -11.82
C SER A 156 6.13 -2.39 -13.22
N ILE A 157 5.91 -3.60 -13.73
CA ILE A 157 5.53 -3.85 -15.13
C ILE A 157 4.22 -4.63 -15.18
N LYS A 158 3.27 -4.14 -16.01
CA LYS A 158 1.96 -4.79 -16.24
C LYS A 158 2.11 -6.12 -16.95
N ASN A 159 1.34 -7.13 -16.50
CA ASN A 159 1.28 -8.48 -17.11
C ASN A 159 2.66 -9.17 -17.20
N ALA A 160 3.46 -8.98 -16.17
CA ALA A 160 4.80 -9.54 -16.07
C ALA A 160 4.88 -10.63 -14.98
N ASP A 161 5.83 -11.51 -15.13
CA ASP A 161 6.22 -12.44 -14.07
C ASP A 161 6.96 -11.61 -12.99
N TRP A 162 6.34 -11.50 -11.82
CA TRP A 162 6.95 -10.77 -10.72
C TRP A 162 8.13 -11.53 -10.11
N LEU A 163 9.06 -10.81 -9.52
CA LEU A 163 10.25 -11.37 -8.86
C LEU A 163 9.80 -12.16 -7.64
N MET A 164 9.95 -13.47 -7.73
CA MET A 164 9.45 -14.45 -6.78
C MET A 164 10.60 -15.06 -6.00
N CYS A 165 10.47 -15.12 -4.69
CA CYS A 165 11.40 -15.84 -3.81
C CYS A 165 10.68 -17.00 -3.14
N LEU A 166 11.11 -18.21 -3.45
CA LEU A 166 10.44 -19.46 -3.04
C LEU A 166 11.13 -20.18 -1.90
N ASP A 167 12.41 -19.92 -1.66
CA ASP A 167 13.18 -20.64 -0.64
C ASP A 167 14.34 -19.80 -0.09
N SER A 168 15.06 -20.41 0.85
CA SER A 168 16.26 -19.86 1.47
C SER A 168 17.48 -19.78 0.55
N SER A 169 17.40 -20.24 -0.68
CA SER A 169 18.51 -20.30 -1.62
C SER A 169 18.74 -18.99 -2.37
N SER A 170 18.48 -17.87 -1.75
CA SER A 170 19.01 -16.55 -2.10
C SER A 170 18.85 -16.04 -3.54
N SER A 171 17.99 -16.61 -4.38
CA SER A 171 17.76 -16.06 -5.72
C SER A 171 16.30 -15.98 -6.10
N TYR A 172 15.90 -14.82 -6.66
CA TYR A 172 14.60 -14.67 -7.30
C TYR A 172 14.54 -15.48 -8.60
N THR A 173 13.56 -16.39 -8.72
CA THR A 173 13.52 -17.43 -9.75
C THR A 173 13.18 -16.96 -11.15
N THR A 174 12.71 -15.75 -11.36
CA THR A 174 12.48 -15.24 -12.71
C THR A 174 13.67 -14.42 -13.19
N LYS A 175 14.77 -15.12 -13.52
CA LYS A 175 16.05 -14.61 -14.02
C LYS A 175 16.91 -13.92 -12.95
N THR A 176 17.74 -14.75 -12.34
CA THR A 176 19.05 -14.44 -11.71
C THR A 176 19.33 -12.95 -11.43
N MET A 177 18.57 -12.37 -10.56
CA MET A 177 19.04 -11.25 -9.76
C MET A 177 19.64 -11.92 -8.51
N GLY A 178 20.91 -12.27 -8.56
CA GLY A 178 21.60 -12.91 -7.45
C GLY A 178 21.59 -12.04 -6.21
N GLY A 179 21.51 -12.61 -5.01
CA GLY A 179 21.43 -11.85 -3.81
C GLY A 179 21.69 -12.65 -2.53
N ASP A 180 21.51 -11.97 -1.39
CA ASP A 180 21.77 -12.45 -0.04
C ASP A 180 20.52 -13.04 0.66
N GLY A 181 19.39 -13.10 -0.03
CA GLY A 181 18.11 -13.58 0.49
C GLY A 181 16.92 -12.66 0.19
N CYS A 182 15.71 -13.19 0.15
CA CYS A 182 14.51 -12.57 -0.42
C CYS A 182 14.21 -11.14 0.07
N GLY A 183 14.17 -10.94 1.37
CA GLY A 183 13.87 -9.62 1.93
C GLY A 183 15.05 -8.65 1.81
N TYR A 184 16.28 -9.15 1.88
CA TYR A 184 17.50 -8.36 1.66
C TYR A 184 17.57 -7.83 0.24
N ASP A 185 17.28 -8.70 -0.72
CA ASP A 185 17.28 -8.36 -2.13
C ASP A 185 16.15 -7.38 -2.46
N ALA A 186 14.97 -7.55 -1.89
CA ALA A 186 13.87 -6.60 -2.05
C ALA A 186 14.26 -5.18 -1.62
N ILE A 187 14.97 -5.03 -0.48
CA ILE A 187 15.50 -3.74 -0.03
C ILE A 187 16.53 -3.22 -1.02
N THR A 188 17.51 -4.04 -1.39
CA THR A 188 18.62 -3.66 -2.28
C THR A 188 18.11 -3.22 -3.66
N PHE A 189 17.21 -4.01 -4.26
CA PHE A 189 16.66 -3.72 -5.58
C PHE A 189 15.74 -2.50 -5.60
N SER A 190 14.99 -2.27 -4.52
CA SER A 190 14.17 -1.06 -4.41
C SER A 190 15.05 0.19 -4.33
N ARG A 191 16.11 0.16 -3.52
CA ARG A 191 17.07 1.27 -3.37
C ARG A 191 17.92 1.52 -4.62
N ALA A 192 18.14 0.50 -5.45
CA ALA A 192 18.89 0.64 -6.71
C ALA A 192 18.23 1.61 -7.72
N ARG A 193 16.99 2.04 -7.48
CA ARG A 193 16.31 3.08 -8.28
C ARG A 193 16.80 4.50 -8.01
N GLY A 194 17.49 4.74 -6.90
CA GLY A 194 18.05 6.03 -6.50
C GLY A 194 17.76 6.41 -5.05
N ASP A 195 18.29 7.55 -4.61
CA ASP A 195 18.30 8.00 -3.22
C ASP A 195 16.90 8.33 -2.64
N HIS A 196 15.89 8.44 -3.49
CA HIS A 196 14.51 8.72 -3.09
C HIS A 196 13.65 7.47 -2.96
N TYR A 197 14.22 6.28 -3.20
CA TYR A 197 13.50 5.02 -3.24
C TYR A 197 13.88 4.08 -2.10
N SER A 198 12.92 3.30 -1.69
CA SER A 198 13.03 2.25 -0.68
C SER A 198 12.09 1.10 -1.01
N LEU A 199 12.22 0.00 -0.29
CA LEU A 199 11.14 -0.97 -0.18
C LEU A 199 9.91 -0.28 0.44
N THR A 200 8.70 -0.64 0.02
CA THR A 200 7.46 -0.12 0.59
C THR A 200 7.46 -0.25 2.12
N THR A 201 7.09 0.83 2.81
CA THR A 201 6.97 0.80 4.27
C THR A 201 5.61 0.24 4.69
N VAL A 202 5.54 -0.30 5.90
CA VAL A 202 4.28 -0.76 6.51
C VAL A 202 3.23 0.36 6.58
N TYR A 203 3.66 1.62 6.71
CA TYR A 203 2.76 2.76 6.76
C TYR A 203 2.19 3.14 5.39
N GLN A 204 3.01 3.08 4.34
CA GLN A 204 2.54 3.30 2.97
C GLN A 204 1.53 2.24 2.55
N TRP A 205 1.79 0.98 2.91
CA TRP A 205 0.82 -0.09 2.72
C TRP A 205 -0.47 0.16 3.51
N SER A 206 -0.35 0.53 4.79
CA SER A 206 -1.51 0.83 5.63
C SER A 206 -2.32 2.02 5.12
N ALA A 207 -1.67 3.04 4.56
CA ALA A 207 -2.36 4.15 3.92
C ALA A 207 -3.21 3.66 2.73
N MET A 208 -2.65 2.81 1.86
CA MET A 208 -3.37 2.21 0.74
C MET A 208 -4.55 1.35 1.21
N ALA A 209 -4.37 0.52 2.25
CA ALA A 209 -5.44 -0.30 2.81
C ALA A 209 -6.57 0.55 3.42
N MET A 210 -6.22 1.62 4.16
CA MET A 210 -7.21 2.56 4.70
C MET A 210 -7.97 3.30 3.61
N LEU A 211 -7.30 3.68 2.52
CA LEU A 211 -7.98 4.26 1.35
C LEU A 211 -8.96 3.27 0.73
N SER A 212 -8.61 1.99 0.64
CA SER A 212 -9.54 0.95 0.16
C SER A 212 -10.79 0.87 1.05
N LEU A 213 -10.61 0.83 2.37
CA LEU A 213 -11.72 0.81 3.33
C LEU A 213 -12.62 2.05 3.18
N ALA A 214 -12.03 3.25 3.20
CA ALA A 214 -12.78 4.50 3.07
C ALA A 214 -13.55 4.55 1.74
N HIS A 215 -12.94 4.04 0.66
CA HIS A 215 -13.58 4.00 -0.66
C HIS A 215 -14.81 3.09 -0.67
N GLY A 216 -14.70 1.89 -0.10
CA GLY A 216 -15.82 0.96 0.06
C GLY A 216 -16.95 1.52 0.94
N GLN A 217 -16.59 2.20 2.03
CA GLN A 217 -17.56 2.86 2.90
C GLN A 217 -18.30 4.03 2.21
N GLY A 218 -17.58 4.79 1.36
CA GLY A 218 -18.13 5.96 0.66
C GLY A 218 -18.78 5.66 -0.69
N ALA A 219 -18.61 4.46 -1.23
CA ALA A 219 -19.20 4.07 -2.51
C ALA A 219 -20.70 3.81 -2.38
N SER A 220 -21.44 4.09 -3.47
CA SER A 220 -22.88 3.82 -3.59
C SER A 220 -23.20 2.99 -4.85
N SER A 221 -22.20 2.67 -5.65
CA SER A 221 -22.33 1.86 -6.87
C SER A 221 -20.96 1.39 -7.37
N THR A 222 -20.97 0.52 -8.36
CA THR A 222 -19.77 0.03 -9.04
C THR A 222 -19.14 1.05 -10.00
N SER A 223 -19.73 2.23 -10.20
CA SER A 223 -19.25 3.22 -11.19
C SER A 223 -17.81 3.67 -10.97
N TYR A 224 -17.43 3.85 -9.70
CA TYR A 224 -16.08 4.29 -9.31
C TYR A 224 -15.43 3.39 -8.26
N CYS A 225 -16.10 2.28 -7.91
CA CYS A 225 -15.63 1.28 -6.98
C CYS A 225 -16.05 -0.09 -7.50
N ALA A 226 -15.26 -0.66 -8.41
CA ALA A 226 -15.65 -1.86 -9.17
C ALA A 226 -15.94 -3.08 -8.32
N TRP A 227 -15.47 -3.12 -7.08
CA TRP A 227 -15.74 -4.17 -6.10
C TRP A 227 -16.84 -3.78 -5.07
N TYR A 228 -17.59 -2.69 -5.32
CA TYR A 228 -18.72 -2.32 -4.47
C TYR A 228 -19.78 -3.42 -4.42
N ASP A 229 -20.21 -3.71 -3.20
CA ASP A 229 -21.31 -4.60 -2.89
C ASP A 229 -22.35 -3.86 -2.03
N SER A 230 -23.60 -3.84 -2.48
CA SER A 230 -24.69 -3.13 -1.79
C SER A 230 -25.04 -3.73 -0.42
N ALA A 231 -24.73 -5.00 -0.18
CA ALA A 231 -24.85 -5.64 1.13
C ALA A 231 -23.70 -5.28 2.08
N HIS A 232 -22.65 -4.65 1.58
CA HIS A 232 -21.42 -4.27 2.30
C HIS A 232 -20.70 -5.45 2.99
N THR A 233 -20.86 -6.66 2.47
CA THR A 233 -20.22 -7.87 3.00
C THR A 233 -18.86 -8.17 2.33
N THR A 234 -18.68 -7.68 1.09
CA THR A 234 -17.49 -7.93 0.27
C THR A 234 -16.93 -6.65 -0.34
N ASN A 235 -17.08 -5.50 0.33
CA ASN A 235 -16.61 -4.19 -0.10
C ASN A 235 -15.10 -4.00 0.09
N PHE A 236 -14.29 -4.85 -0.56
CA PHE A 236 -12.84 -4.80 -0.53
C PHE A 236 -12.24 -5.26 -1.87
N PRO A 237 -10.99 -4.87 -2.18
CA PRO A 237 -10.30 -5.29 -3.39
C PRO A 237 -10.26 -6.81 -3.54
N LYS A 238 -10.44 -7.28 -4.77
CA LYS A 238 -10.30 -8.70 -5.16
C LYS A 238 -8.86 -9.00 -5.57
N GLY A 239 -8.51 -10.27 -5.69
CA GLY A 239 -7.16 -10.68 -6.06
C GLY A 239 -7.03 -12.15 -6.45
N ALA A 240 -5.80 -12.63 -6.65
CA ALA A 240 -5.53 -14.04 -6.85
C ALA A 240 -5.44 -14.74 -5.49
N THR A 241 -6.58 -15.01 -4.86
CA THR A 241 -6.68 -15.62 -3.53
C THR A 241 -6.87 -17.13 -3.59
N ASN A 242 -7.06 -17.71 -4.78
CA ASN A 242 -7.09 -19.16 -5.04
C ASN A 242 -5.89 -19.59 -5.89
N SER A 243 -5.51 -20.86 -5.77
CA SER A 243 -4.41 -21.51 -6.49
C SER A 243 -4.54 -21.52 -8.02
N ASP A 244 -5.74 -21.32 -8.54
CA ASP A 244 -6.02 -21.26 -9.98
C ASP A 244 -5.98 -19.83 -10.55
N GLY A 245 -5.51 -18.86 -9.75
CA GLY A 245 -5.45 -17.46 -10.14
C GLY A 245 -6.83 -16.78 -10.18
N THR A 246 -7.80 -17.30 -9.42
CA THR A 246 -9.12 -16.68 -9.21
C THR A 246 -9.23 -16.04 -7.84
N ASP A 247 -10.31 -15.30 -7.58
CA ASP A 247 -10.60 -14.73 -6.27
C ASP A 247 -11.62 -15.61 -5.52
N TYR A 248 -11.40 -15.80 -4.21
CA TYR A 248 -12.26 -16.60 -3.35
C TYR A 248 -13.71 -16.07 -3.29
N ASN A 249 -13.86 -14.74 -3.28
CA ASN A 249 -15.15 -14.07 -3.18
C ASN A 249 -15.72 -13.66 -4.55
N ASP A 250 -14.97 -13.82 -5.64
CA ASP A 250 -15.40 -13.44 -6.99
C ASP A 250 -14.73 -14.29 -8.08
N SER A 251 -15.34 -15.41 -8.41
CA SER A 251 -14.84 -16.35 -9.43
C SER A 251 -14.76 -15.76 -10.86
N SER A 252 -15.30 -14.54 -11.09
CA SER A 252 -15.15 -13.83 -12.35
C SER A 252 -13.74 -13.24 -12.54
N ILE A 253 -12.97 -13.09 -11.47
CA ILE A 253 -11.58 -12.63 -11.50
C ILE A 253 -10.70 -13.78 -12.00
N LYS A 254 -9.93 -13.51 -13.05
CA LYS A 254 -8.96 -14.46 -13.64
C LYS A 254 -7.69 -13.75 -14.02
N TYR A 255 -6.57 -14.39 -13.78
CA TYR A 255 -5.23 -13.91 -14.12
C TYR A 255 -4.55 -14.81 -15.12
N ASN A 256 -3.58 -14.26 -15.85
CA ASN A 256 -2.64 -15.06 -16.63
C ASN A 256 -1.68 -15.78 -15.67
N ALA A 257 -1.40 -17.04 -15.97
CA ALA A 257 -0.46 -17.84 -15.18
C ALA A 257 0.97 -17.27 -15.24
N HIS A 258 1.65 -17.30 -14.09
CA HIS A 258 3.07 -17.00 -13.99
C HIS A 258 3.90 -18.09 -14.67
N SER A 259 5.05 -17.74 -15.26
CA SER A 259 5.92 -18.72 -15.95
C SER A 259 6.52 -19.78 -15.02
N TYR A 260 6.55 -19.55 -13.71
CA TYR A 260 7.01 -20.52 -12.73
C TYR A 260 6.01 -21.68 -12.53
N GLY A 261 4.72 -21.42 -12.64
CA GLY A 261 3.66 -22.43 -12.49
C GLY A 261 2.26 -21.83 -12.53
N SER A 262 1.27 -22.66 -12.84
CA SER A 262 -0.14 -22.26 -12.94
C SER A 262 -0.73 -21.78 -11.60
N ASP A 263 -0.11 -22.16 -10.49
CA ASP A 263 -0.53 -21.77 -9.14
C ASP A 263 -0.20 -20.31 -8.80
N PHE A 264 0.53 -19.62 -9.67
CA PHE A 264 0.90 -18.21 -9.50
C PHE A 264 0.40 -17.38 -10.66
N ALA A 265 0.04 -16.15 -10.35
CA ALA A 265 -0.52 -15.21 -11.31
C ALA A 265 0.50 -14.14 -11.73
N LYS A 266 0.45 -13.67 -12.97
CA LYS A 266 1.22 -12.50 -13.42
C LYS A 266 0.65 -11.22 -12.84
N THR A 267 1.50 -10.34 -12.34
CA THR A 267 1.04 -9.05 -11.80
C THR A 267 0.39 -8.19 -12.88
N GLY A 268 -0.73 -7.53 -12.56
CA GLY A 268 -1.46 -6.66 -13.47
C GLY A 268 -2.11 -7.37 -14.66
N SER A 269 -2.28 -8.70 -14.61
CA SER A 269 -2.86 -9.48 -15.70
C SER A 269 -4.36 -9.78 -15.54
N SER A 270 -4.98 -9.35 -14.45
CA SER A 270 -6.40 -9.60 -14.19
C SER A 270 -7.27 -9.14 -15.38
N ASN A 271 -8.24 -9.99 -15.75
CA ASN A 271 -9.27 -9.67 -16.74
C ASN A 271 -10.21 -8.54 -16.29
N ASN A 272 -10.32 -8.31 -14.95
CA ASN A 272 -11.08 -7.24 -14.30
C ASN A 272 -10.15 -6.37 -13.44
N ALA A 273 -9.27 -5.63 -14.10
CA ALA A 273 -8.20 -4.90 -13.43
C ALA A 273 -8.71 -3.84 -12.42
N GLU A 274 -9.89 -3.25 -12.62
CA GLU A 274 -10.49 -2.32 -11.64
C GLU A 274 -10.78 -3.01 -10.32
N LYS A 275 -11.28 -4.25 -10.35
CA LYS A 275 -11.66 -4.98 -9.13
C LYS A 275 -10.46 -5.37 -8.25
N VAL A 276 -9.27 -5.42 -8.82
CA VAL A 276 -8.05 -5.83 -8.09
C VAL A 276 -7.19 -4.65 -7.64
N SER A 277 -7.67 -3.43 -7.85
CA SER A 277 -6.99 -2.22 -7.41
C SER A 277 -7.49 -1.74 -6.05
N HIS A 278 -6.64 -1.03 -5.29
CA HIS A 278 -6.96 -0.50 -3.97
C HIS A 278 -8.14 0.47 -3.96
N ASN A 279 -8.46 1.09 -5.10
CA ASN A 279 -9.55 2.07 -5.22
C ASN A 279 -10.64 1.66 -6.21
N GLY A 280 -10.70 0.42 -6.65
CA GLY A 280 -11.72 -0.06 -7.57
C GLY A 280 -11.68 0.61 -8.96
N GLN A 281 -10.55 1.18 -9.37
CA GLN A 281 -10.38 1.92 -10.63
C GLN A 281 -9.05 1.56 -11.31
N LEU A 282 -8.98 1.70 -12.64
CA LEU A 282 -7.76 1.39 -13.41
C LEU A 282 -6.54 2.25 -13.05
N CYS A 283 -6.75 3.42 -12.45
CA CYS A 283 -5.67 4.32 -12.05
C CYS A 283 -4.97 3.90 -10.74
N GLY A 284 -5.57 3.02 -9.94
CA GLY A 284 -5.09 2.60 -8.63
C GLY A 284 -3.89 1.64 -8.66
N ILE A 285 -3.36 1.37 -7.47
CA ILE A 285 -2.35 0.33 -7.22
C ILE A 285 -3.05 -1.02 -7.33
N MET A 286 -2.51 -1.91 -8.16
CA MET A 286 -3.10 -3.20 -8.51
C MET A 286 -2.61 -4.33 -7.61
N ASP A 287 -3.32 -5.47 -7.62
CA ASP A 287 -2.92 -6.73 -6.97
C ASP A 287 -2.63 -6.53 -5.48
N VAL A 288 -3.56 -5.85 -4.80
CA VAL A 288 -3.44 -5.51 -3.38
C VAL A 288 -4.05 -6.57 -2.45
N ALA A 289 -4.65 -7.61 -3.02
CA ALA A 289 -5.17 -8.78 -2.34
C ALA A 289 -4.70 -10.05 -3.05
N GLY A 290 -4.50 -11.14 -2.33
CA GLY A 290 -4.00 -12.40 -2.88
C GLY A 290 -2.61 -12.29 -3.50
N MET A 291 -2.32 -13.08 -4.51
CA MET A 291 -1.10 -13.13 -5.32
C MET A 291 0.14 -13.64 -4.57
N CYS A 292 0.62 -12.95 -3.54
CA CYS A 292 1.78 -13.31 -2.75
C CYS A 292 1.90 -12.49 -1.47
N ASN A 293 2.67 -12.94 -0.52
CA ASN A 293 3.14 -12.10 0.57
C ASN A 293 4.11 -11.03 0.03
N GLN A 294 4.02 -9.82 0.54
CA GLN A 294 4.88 -8.72 0.11
C GLN A 294 5.73 -8.21 1.27
N TRP A 295 7.04 -8.15 1.04
CA TRP A 295 7.96 -7.59 2.00
C TRP A 295 7.74 -6.09 2.20
N CYS A 296 7.74 -5.65 3.46
CA CYS A 296 7.73 -4.24 3.83
C CYS A 296 8.78 -3.97 4.91
N ILE A 297 9.31 -2.73 4.94
CA ILE A 297 10.17 -2.22 6.00
C ILE A 297 9.37 -1.36 6.99
N GLY A 298 10.00 -1.03 8.12
CA GLY A 298 9.44 -0.12 9.11
C GLY A 298 8.64 -0.81 10.22
N ALA A 299 8.63 -2.13 10.24
CA ALA A 299 8.21 -2.89 11.41
C ALA A 299 9.07 -4.15 11.55
N THR A 300 9.30 -4.54 12.79
CA THR A 300 10.04 -5.76 13.15
C THR A 300 9.44 -6.36 14.41
N ASN A 301 9.70 -7.64 14.62
CA ASN A 301 9.29 -8.32 15.84
C ASN A 301 10.39 -8.19 16.90
N LYS A 302 10.02 -8.01 18.14
CA LYS A 302 10.97 -7.86 19.27
C LYS A 302 10.88 -9.03 20.26
N SER A 303 9.67 -9.40 20.63
CA SER A 303 9.38 -10.49 21.56
C SER A 303 7.88 -10.77 21.55
N SER A 304 7.42 -11.75 22.32
CA SER A 304 5.99 -12.06 22.48
C SER A 304 5.16 -10.82 22.78
N ALA A 305 4.16 -10.54 21.95
CA ALA A 305 3.29 -9.37 21.98
C ALA A 305 4.00 -8.00 21.83
N THR A 306 5.25 -7.98 21.36
CA THR A 306 6.03 -6.75 21.24
C THR A 306 6.64 -6.62 19.84
N VAL A 307 6.36 -5.52 19.17
CA VAL A 307 6.91 -5.18 17.87
C VAL A 307 7.75 -3.90 17.92
N GLY A 308 8.70 -3.75 17.03
CA GLY A 308 9.38 -2.50 16.76
C GLY A 308 8.71 -1.80 15.58
N LEU A 309 8.37 -0.53 15.73
CA LEU A 309 7.80 0.30 14.66
C LEU A 309 8.76 1.44 14.33
N MET A 310 8.91 1.75 13.06
CA MET A 310 9.82 2.79 12.54
C MET A 310 9.61 4.13 13.24
N LYS A 311 10.68 4.68 13.81
CA LYS A 311 10.71 6.01 14.45
C LYS A 311 10.33 7.13 13.48
N LEU A 312 9.83 8.25 14.00
CA LEU A 312 9.47 9.43 13.21
C LEU A 312 10.66 10.04 12.46
N SER A 313 11.82 10.08 13.12
CA SER A 313 13.04 10.69 12.59
C SER A 313 13.73 9.87 11.50
N VAL A 314 13.31 8.62 11.29
CA VAL A 314 13.92 7.69 10.35
C VAL A 314 13.30 7.88 8.96
N SER A 315 14.13 7.92 7.93
CA SER A 315 13.69 7.85 6.54
C SER A 315 13.54 6.40 6.07
N ALA A 316 12.58 6.15 5.21
CA ALA A 316 12.44 4.85 4.56
C ALA A 316 13.73 4.45 3.80
N HIS A 317 14.46 5.44 3.27
CA HIS A 317 15.73 5.20 2.58
C HIS A 317 16.88 4.82 3.54
N ASP A 318 16.78 5.07 4.85
CA ASP A 318 17.80 4.65 5.83
C ASP A 318 17.86 3.13 6.03
N PHE A 319 16.77 2.42 5.69
CA PHE A 319 16.74 0.96 5.80
C PHE A 319 17.61 0.29 4.73
N THR A 320 18.52 -0.53 5.20
CA THR A 320 19.40 -1.38 4.38
C THR A 320 19.20 -2.85 4.76
N LYS A 321 19.80 -3.75 3.99
CA LYS A 321 19.77 -5.18 4.34
C LYS A 321 20.37 -5.46 5.73
N ASP A 322 21.34 -4.64 6.18
CA ASP A 322 22.10 -4.90 7.41
C ASP A 322 21.45 -4.32 8.66
N ASN A 323 20.69 -3.23 8.54
CA ASN A 323 20.09 -2.51 9.69
C ASN A 323 18.57 -2.62 9.82
N ARG A 324 17.90 -3.35 8.95
CA ARG A 324 16.43 -3.40 8.82
C ARG A 324 15.66 -3.78 10.10
N VAL A 325 16.33 -4.44 11.03
CA VAL A 325 15.77 -4.86 12.32
C VAL A 325 16.41 -4.12 13.51
N ASP A 326 17.26 -3.13 13.25
CA ASP A 326 18.01 -2.42 14.26
C ASP A 326 17.09 -1.60 15.17
N ASP A 327 17.31 -1.69 16.48
CA ASP A 327 16.62 -0.92 17.51
C ASP A 327 16.83 0.59 17.38
N SER A 328 17.93 1.02 16.75
CA SER A 328 18.17 2.44 16.47
C SER A 328 17.09 3.03 15.56
N LEU A 329 16.51 2.21 14.66
CA LEU A 329 15.49 2.62 13.68
C LEU A 329 14.06 2.44 14.19
N HIS A 330 13.83 1.67 15.26
CA HIS A 330 12.51 1.28 15.71
C HIS A 330 12.22 1.69 17.15
N GLU A 331 10.96 2.01 17.41
CA GLU A 331 10.38 2.17 18.76
C GLU A 331 9.61 0.90 19.12
N THR A 332 9.70 0.51 20.39
CA THR A 332 8.99 -0.67 20.91
C THR A 332 7.49 -0.37 21.10
N PHE A 333 6.65 -1.25 20.62
CA PHE A 333 5.20 -1.23 20.78
C PHE A 333 4.71 -2.57 21.30
N ASN A 334 3.88 -2.54 22.35
CA ASN A 334 3.23 -3.74 22.86
C ASN A 334 1.87 -3.93 22.17
N THR A 335 1.72 -4.98 21.36
CA THR A 335 0.47 -5.28 20.66
C THR A 335 -0.62 -5.77 21.61
N GLY A 336 -0.23 -6.47 22.68
CA GLY A 336 -1.12 -7.08 23.65
C GLY A 336 -1.80 -8.37 23.18
N PHE A 337 -1.50 -8.85 21.96
CA PHE A 337 -2.22 -9.98 21.38
C PHE A 337 -1.54 -11.34 21.55
N GLY A 338 -0.21 -11.38 21.63
CA GLY A 338 0.58 -12.61 21.74
C GLY A 338 0.61 -13.43 20.44
N ASP A 339 1.31 -14.57 20.50
CA ASP A 339 1.55 -15.44 19.35
C ASP A 339 0.27 -15.97 18.68
N GLY A 340 0.38 -16.22 17.40
CA GLY A 340 -0.58 -16.95 16.57
C GLY A 340 -1.41 -16.08 15.65
N ASN A 341 -2.25 -16.75 14.87
CA ASN A 341 -3.15 -16.13 13.91
C ASN A 341 -4.39 -15.54 14.57
N LYS A 342 -4.76 -14.34 14.18
CA LYS A 342 -5.94 -13.60 14.63
C LYS A 342 -6.51 -12.84 13.46
N ASN A 343 -7.80 -12.50 13.51
CA ASN A 343 -8.36 -11.67 12.46
C ASN A 343 -8.04 -10.20 12.70
N PHE A 344 -7.90 -9.43 11.61
CA PHE A 344 -7.78 -7.99 11.68
C PHE A 344 -9.13 -7.36 12.04
N SER A 345 -9.19 -6.60 13.13
CA SER A 345 -10.43 -6.03 13.62
C SER A 345 -10.20 -4.62 14.15
N GLY A 346 -10.69 -3.65 13.43
CA GLY A 346 -10.62 -2.24 13.79
C GLY A 346 -9.26 -1.59 13.55
N LEU A 347 -9.29 -0.28 13.36
CA LEU A 347 -8.12 0.56 13.14
C LEU A 347 -7.73 1.29 14.44
N ARG A 348 -6.44 1.49 14.65
CA ARG A 348 -5.96 2.33 15.74
C ARG A 348 -6.03 3.80 15.36
N ASN A 349 -6.56 4.60 16.28
CA ASN A 349 -6.45 6.04 16.25
C ASN A 349 -5.14 6.43 16.97
N GLY A 350 -4.14 6.85 16.20
CA GLY A 350 -2.79 7.13 16.68
C GLY A 350 -2.61 8.44 17.44
N LYS A 351 -3.64 8.98 18.07
CA LYS A 351 -3.65 10.33 18.61
C LYS A 351 -2.81 10.51 19.88
N SER A 352 -2.47 9.44 20.61
CA SER A 352 -1.77 9.53 21.90
C SER A 352 -0.51 8.68 21.92
N GLY A 353 0.65 9.35 21.98
CA GLY A 353 1.97 8.75 22.08
C GLY A 353 2.51 8.26 20.74
N THR A 354 3.83 8.38 20.54
CA THR A 354 4.52 8.10 19.26
C THR A 354 4.24 6.68 18.75
N ALA A 355 4.38 5.68 19.61
CA ALA A 355 4.16 4.29 19.21
C ALA A 355 2.70 3.98 18.83
N ASN A 356 1.72 4.57 19.55
CA ASN A 356 0.30 4.41 19.20
C ASN A 356 -0.02 4.99 17.82
N TRP A 357 0.48 6.18 17.54
CA TRP A 357 0.29 6.81 16.25
C TRP A 357 1.07 6.07 15.14
N ALA A 358 2.29 5.66 15.44
CA ALA A 358 3.10 4.87 14.53
C ALA A 358 2.43 3.53 14.17
N SER A 359 1.60 2.95 15.04
CA SER A 359 0.88 1.70 14.77
C SER A 359 -0.35 1.86 13.87
N CYS A 360 -0.72 3.09 13.48
CA CYS A 360 -1.94 3.36 12.70
C CYS A 360 -2.05 2.49 11.45
N GLY A 361 -3.13 1.72 11.37
CA GLY A 361 -3.41 0.82 10.26
C GLY A 361 -2.41 -0.34 10.08
N VAL A 362 -1.38 -0.44 10.92
CA VAL A 362 -0.44 -1.59 10.94
C VAL A 362 -0.89 -2.65 11.91
N ILE A 363 -1.28 -2.24 13.10
CA ILE A 363 -1.73 -3.12 14.18
C ILE A 363 -3.24 -2.89 14.41
N PRO A 364 -4.08 -3.93 14.50
CA PRO A 364 -5.50 -3.77 14.78
C PRO A 364 -5.76 -3.30 16.22
N THR A 365 -6.95 -2.77 16.50
CA THR A 365 -7.38 -2.42 17.85
C THR A 365 -7.76 -3.63 18.69
N SER A 366 -8.27 -4.66 18.03
CA SER A 366 -8.70 -5.94 18.61
C SER A 366 -8.61 -7.02 17.54
N THR A 367 -8.76 -8.28 17.96
CA THR A 367 -8.64 -9.45 17.08
C THR A 367 -9.90 -10.30 17.18
N SER A 368 -10.81 -10.14 16.23
CA SER A 368 -12.00 -10.97 16.04
C SER A 368 -12.40 -10.93 14.57
N ALA A 369 -13.09 -11.95 14.08
CA ALA A 369 -13.57 -11.97 12.69
C ALA A 369 -14.41 -10.72 12.41
N ASN A 370 -14.13 -10.01 11.32
CA ASN A 370 -14.81 -8.80 10.94
C ASN A 370 -14.84 -8.65 9.41
N SER A 371 -16.03 -8.82 8.83
CA SER A 371 -16.25 -8.77 7.39
C SER A 371 -15.93 -7.40 6.77
N LEU A 372 -15.93 -6.31 7.56
CA LEU A 372 -15.52 -4.98 7.10
C LEU A 372 -14.05 -4.96 6.63
N PHE A 373 -13.21 -5.83 7.20
CA PHE A 373 -11.80 -6.00 6.85
C PHE A 373 -11.58 -7.27 6.02
N GLY A 374 -12.62 -7.85 5.41
CA GLY A 374 -12.52 -9.07 4.63
C GLY A 374 -12.17 -10.32 5.44
N ASN A 375 -12.36 -10.29 6.76
CA ASN A 375 -11.83 -11.28 7.72
C ASN A 375 -10.32 -11.50 7.63
N ASP A 376 -9.57 -10.52 7.12
CA ASP A 376 -8.13 -10.59 6.94
C ASP A 376 -7.39 -10.96 8.23
N GLU A 377 -6.32 -11.70 8.07
CA GLU A 377 -5.54 -12.25 9.16
C GLU A 377 -4.47 -11.25 9.64
N TYR A 378 -4.34 -11.17 10.97
CA TYR A 378 -3.23 -10.56 11.65
C TYR A 378 -2.46 -11.65 12.39
N SER A 379 -1.22 -11.89 11.99
CA SER A 379 -0.39 -12.95 12.55
C SER A 379 0.82 -12.38 13.26
N GLU A 380 1.09 -12.88 14.46
CA GLU A 380 2.33 -12.65 15.18
C GLU A 380 3.00 -14.01 15.46
N TYR A 381 4.20 -14.24 14.91
CA TYR A 381 5.04 -15.38 15.21
C TYR A 381 6.40 -14.90 15.68
N PHE A 382 6.70 -15.15 16.94
CA PHE A 382 7.86 -14.59 17.62
C PHE A 382 9.08 -15.48 17.49
N THR A 383 9.76 -15.34 16.37
CA THR A 383 11.13 -15.86 16.21
C THR A 383 12.09 -14.71 16.00
N SER A 384 13.33 -14.84 16.42
CA SER A 384 14.36 -13.80 16.20
C SER A 384 14.60 -13.56 14.70
N ASP A 385 14.73 -12.31 14.29
CA ASP A 385 14.99 -11.83 12.92
C ASP A 385 13.78 -11.77 12.00
N ILE A 386 13.04 -10.66 12.04
CA ILE A 386 11.73 -10.61 11.39
C ILE A 386 11.50 -9.36 10.59
N GLY A 387 11.11 -9.56 9.34
CA GLY A 387 10.43 -8.59 8.51
C GLY A 387 8.92 -8.74 8.57
N LEU A 388 8.18 -7.65 8.41
CA LEU A 388 6.75 -7.69 8.25
C LEU A 388 6.41 -7.99 6.79
N LYS A 389 5.51 -8.95 6.61
CA LYS A 389 4.84 -9.23 5.35
C LYS A 389 3.49 -8.55 5.39
N MET A 390 3.13 -7.87 4.32
CA MET A 390 1.89 -7.14 4.19
C MET A 390 1.12 -7.63 2.97
N GLY A 391 -0.20 -7.65 3.11
CA GLY A 391 -1.12 -7.86 2.02
C GLY A 391 -0.93 -9.19 1.30
N SER A 392 -1.82 -10.10 1.53
CA SER A 392 -1.97 -11.36 0.85
C SER A 392 -1.12 -12.51 1.39
N GLY A 393 -1.81 -13.49 1.92
CA GLY A 393 -1.28 -14.83 2.06
C GLY A 393 -0.94 -15.45 0.70
N SER A 394 -0.22 -16.52 0.71
CA SER A 394 -0.06 -17.40 -0.44
C SER A 394 -1.45 -17.78 -0.94
N GLY A 395 -1.77 -17.50 -2.17
CA GLY A 395 -3.01 -17.67 -2.91
C GLY A 395 -4.02 -18.78 -2.58
N TRP A 396 -4.14 -19.15 -1.34
CA TRP A 396 -4.90 -20.31 -0.87
C TRP A 396 -5.88 -19.98 0.27
N GLU A 397 -5.99 -18.72 0.70
CA GLU A 397 -6.76 -18.39 1.90
C GLU A 397 -7.73 -17.24 1.66
N GLU A 398 -8.98 -17.45 2.08
CA GLU A 398 -10.04 -16.42 2.08
C GLU A 398 -9.67 -15.15 2.85
N ASN A 399 -8.63 -15.18 3.68
CA ASN A 399 -8.16 -14.12 4.56
C ASN A 399 -6.91 -13.39 4.02
N ALA A 400 -6.69 -13.40 2.72
CA ALA A 400 -5.49 -12.86 2.07
C ALA A 400 -5.72 -11.47 1.44
N GLY A 401 -6.49 -10.61 2.08
CA GLY A 401 -6.84 -9.30 1.56
C GLY A 401 -5.86 -8.19 1.94
N VAL A 402 -6.25 -6.96 1.65
CA VAL A 402 -5.42 -5.77 1.80
C VAL A 402 -5.04 -5.44 3.25
N PHE A 403 -5.80 -5.94 4.23
CA PHE A 403 -5.50 -5.80 5.66
C PHE A 403 -4.71 -6.96 6.25
N CYS A 404 -4.40 -7.99 5.49
CA CYS A 404 -3.57 -9.09 5.97
C CYS A 404 -2.19 -8.58 6.42
N ARG A 405 -1.75 -9.02 7.61
CA ARG A 405 -0.48 -8.62 8.25
C ARG A 405 0.17 -9.83 8.90
N SER A 406 1.41 -10.09 8.57
CA SER A 406 2.13 -11.19 9.19
C SER A 406 3.51 -10.75 9.66
N PHE A 407 3.69 -10.77 10.97
CA PHE A 407 5.00 -10.64 11.62
C PHE A 407 5.56 -12.05 11.79
N SER A 408 6.25 -12.58 10.81
CA SER A 408 6.76 -13.94 10.92
C SER A 408 8.12 -14.14 10.29
N GLY A 409 8.91 -14.97 10.91
CA GLY A 409 10.16 -15.62 10.55
C GLY A 409 11.08 -15.01 9.49
N GLY A 410 12.32 -14.91 9.81
CA GLY A 410 13.54 -14.58 9.09
C GLY A 410 13.46 -13.98 7.69
N VAL A 411 13.97 -12.78 7.51
CA VAL A 411 14.13 -12.11 6.21
C VAL A 411 15.11 -12.86 5.28
N GLY A 412 15.54 -14.02 5.65
CA GLY A 412 16.46 -14.85 4.87
C GLY A 412 16.25 -16.35 5.01
N THR A 413 15.30 -16.81 5.84
CA THR A 413 15.25 -18.22 6.23
C THR A 413 13.85 -18.81 6.34
N TRP A 414 12.88 -18.40 5.54
CA TRP A 414 11.64 -19.17 5.52
C TRP A 414 11.79 -20.43 4.67
N TYR A 415 11.81 -21.55 5.38
CA TYR A 415 11.79 -22.89 4.82
C TYR A 415 10.34 -23.31 4.62
N GLY A 416 9.89 -23.33 3.39
CA GLY A 416 8.63 -23.92 3.08
C GLY A 416 8.26 -23.71 1.62
N SER A 417 8.09 -24.79 0.91
CA SER A 417 7.69 -24.87 -0.49
C SER A 417 6.27 -24.34 -0.77
N TYR A 418 5.69 -23.57 0.13
CA TYR A 418 4.28 -23.16 0.06
C TYR A 418 4.06 -21.65 0.01
N TYR A 419 5.09 -20.81 0.16
CA TYR A 419 4.92 -19.36 0.23
C TYR A 419 5.84 -18.65 -0.75
N SER A 420 5.24 -17.91 -1.64
CA SER A 420 5.95 -17.00 -2.53
C SER A 420 5.98 -15.60 -1.96
N PHE A 421 7.11 -14.93 -2.10
CA PHE A 421 7.31 -13.58 -1.61
C PHE A 421 7.67 -12.65 -2.75
N GLY A 422 6.92 -11.56 -2.87
CA GLY A 422 7.18 -10.47 -3.79
C GLY A 422 7.45 -9.17 -3.05
N PHE A 423 7.55 -8.08 -3.80
CA PHE A 423 7.73 -6.75 -3.22
C PHE A 423 7.34 -5.63 -4.18
N ARG A 424 7.21 -4.43 -3.62
CA ARG A 424 7.05 -3.17 -4.35
C ARG A 424 8.07 -2.17 -3.87
N ALA A 425 8.58 -1.35 -4.75
CA ALA A 425 9.31 -0.17 -4.35
C ALA A 425 8.34 1.02 -4.15
N SER A 426 8.76 1.93 -3.29
CA SER A 426 8.11 3.22 -3.09
C SER A 426 9.15 4.32 -2.95
N GLY A 427 8.70 5.59 -2.95
CA GLY A 427 9.61 6.70 -2.78
C GLY A 427 8.88 7.98 -2.38
N TYR A 428 9.67 8.90 -1.84
CA TYR A 428 9.23 10.25 -1.49
C TYR A 428 9.97 11.28 -2.35
N ALA A 429 9.25 12.31 -2.77
CA ALA A 429 9.88 13.46 -3.39
C ALA A 429 10.80 14.18 -2.37
N PRO A 430 11.89 14.80 -2.83
CA PRO A 430 12.86 15.56 -2.03
C PRO A 430 12.25 16.54 -1.05
#